data_7efc60839a501ea6f4b3a63ce8b21597
#
_entry.id   7efc60839a501ea6f4b3a63ce8b21597
#
_cell.length_a   1.000
_cell.length_b   1.000
_cell.length_c   1.000
_cell.angle_alpha   90.00
_cell.angle_beta   90.00
_cell.angle_gamma   90.00
#
_symmetry.space_group_name_H-M   'P 1'
#
loop_
_entity.id
_entity.type
_entity.pdbx_description
1 polymer ?
#
loop_
_entity_poly.entity_id
_entity_poly.type
_entity_poly.pdbx_seq_one_letter_code
_entity_poly.pdbx_strand_id
1 'polypeptide(L)' 'LRPGMILKGTVRNVIDFGAFVDIGVHQDGLVHISQIADRYVKHPLDVVKVGDIVTVKGVSVDVAKRRIGLTLRGV' A
#
# COMPACT_ATOMS: atom_id res chain seq x y z
N LEU A 1 -9.70 -4.57 -10.63
CA LEU A 1 -9.00 -3.48 -9.99
C LEU A 1 -8.42 -2.54 -11.03
N ARG A 2 -8.62 -1.24 -10.87
CA ARG A 2 -8.19 -0.22 -11.84
C ARG A 2 -7.28 0.79 -11.15
N PRO A 3 -6.32 1.39 -11.88
CA PRO A 3 -5.58 2.54 -11.38
C PRO A 3 -6.53 3.68 -11.01
N GLY A 4 -6.24 4.35 -9.88
CA GLY A 4 -7.08 5.42 -9.38
C GLY A 4 -8.23 4.99 -8.48
N MET A 5 -8.47 3.70 -8.33
CA MET A 5 -9.52 3.17 -7.47
C MET A 5 -9.13 3.31 -6.00
N ILE A 6 -10.06 3.81 -5.19
CA ILE A 6 -9.83 3.95 -3.75
C ILE A 6 -10.40 2.73 -3.03
N LEU A 7 -9.59 2.11 -2.19
CA LEU A 7 -9.92 0.87 -1.50
C LEU A 7 -9.52 0.95 -0.04
N LYS A 8 -10.18 0.17 0.80
CA LYS A 8 -9.75 -0.06 2.16
C LYS A 8 -9.02 -1.39 2.22
N GLY A 9 -7.91 -1.40 2.95
CA GLY A 9 -7.13 -2.61 3.13
C GLY A 9 -6.55 -2.71 4.52
N THR A 10 -6.06 -3.90 4.85
CA THR A 10 -5.42 -4.19 6.12
C THR A 10 -3.93 -4.37 5.89
N VAL A 11 -3.11 -3.68 6.68
CA VAL A 11 -1.66 -3.85 6.61
C VAL A 11 -1.31 -5.24 7.10
N ARG A 12 -0.71 -6.05 6.23
CA ARG A 12 -0.38 -7.45 6.52
C ARG A 12 1.07 -7.62 6.92
N ASN A 13 1.95 -6.81 6.35
CA ASN A 13 3.37 -6.89 6.65
C ASN A 13 4.02 -5.54 6.37
N VAL A 14 5.04 -5.21 7.12
CA VAL A 14 5.80 -3.97 6.95
C VAL A 14 7.27 -4.34 6.77
N ILE A 15 7.86 -3.85 5.69
CA ILE A 15 9.26 -4.10 5.34
C ILE A 15 10.00 -2.77 5.21
N ASP A 16 11.32 -2.80 5.07
CA ASP A 16 12.15 -1.59 5.09
C ASP A 16 11.78 -0.57 4.02
N PHE A 17 11.25 -1.00 2.88
CA PHE A 17 10.94 -0.11 1.76
C PHE A 17 9.44 0.05 1.51
N GLY A 18 8.59 -0.46 2.36
CA GLY A 18 7.15 -0.29 2.18
C GLY A 18 6.31 -1.19 3.08
N ALA A 19 5.03 -1.28 2.75
CA ALA A 19 4.08 -2.10 3.48
C ALA A 19 3.23 -2.90 2.50
N PHE A 20 2.95 -4.15 2.85
CA PHE A 20 2.01 -4.98 2.10
C PHE A 20 0.61 -4.82 2.71
N VAL A 21 -0.36 -4.56 1.84
CA VAL A 21 -1.74 -4.30 2.24
C VAL A 21 -2.65 -5.31 1.54
N ASP A 22 -3.48 -5.98 2.32
CA ASP A 22 -4.50 -6.88 1.81
C ASP A 22 -5.76 -6.07 1.50
N ILE A 23 -6.11 -5.99 0.22
CA ILE A 23 -7.28 -5.25 -0.27
C ILE A 23 -8.43 -6.17 -0.67
N GLY A 24 -8.39 -7.43 -0.26
CA GLY A 24 -9.48 -8.37 -0.53
C GLY A 24 -9.40 -9.06 -1.88
N VAL A 25 -8.30 -8.92 -2.61
CA VAL A 25 -8.04 -9.64 -3.86
C VAL A 25 -6.95 -10.68 -3.64
N HIS A 26 -6.73 -11.56 -4.61
CA HIS A 26 -5.73 -12.61 -4.49
C HIS A 26 -4.29 -12.11 -4.46
N GLN A 27 -4.08 -10.85 -4.82
CA GLN A 27 -2.76 -10.24 -4.89
C GLN A 27 -2.62 -9.22 -3.78
N ASP A 28 -1.48 -9.23 -3.09
CA ASP A 28 -1.19 -8.22 -2.09
C ASP A 28 -0.77 -6.92 -2.78
N GLY A 29 -1.28 -5.80 -2.27
CA GLY A 29 -0.84 -4.49 -2.71
C GLY A 29 0.39 -4.04 -1.94
N LEU A 30 1.32 -3.40 -2.63
CA LEU A 30 2.51 -2.81 -2.02
C LEU A 30 2.39 -1.30 -2.01
N VAL A 31 2.52 -0.70 -0.82
CA VAL A 31 2.66 0.74 -0.65
C VAL A 31 4.16 1.01 -0.43
N HIS A 32 4.82 1.57 -1.44
CA HIS A 32 6.24 1.92 -1.32
C HIS A 32 6.42 3.02 -0.27
N ILE A 33 7.58 3.05 0.37
CA ILE A 33 7.86 4.02 1.45
C ILE A 33 7.66 5.47 0.99
N SER A 34 7.93 5.78 -0.27
CA SER A 34 7.70 7.11 -0.83
C SER A 34 6.21 7.44 -1.00
N GLN A 35 5.34 6.44 -0.93
CA GLN A 35 3.90 6.58 -1.13
C GLN A 35 3.10 6.43 0.18
N ILE A 36 3.78 6.22 1.30
CA ILE A 36 3.12 6.02 2.59
C ILE A 36 2.63 7.35 3.16
N ALA A 37 3.40 8.42 2.99
CA ALA A 37 3.05 9.74 3.50
C ALA A 37 3.64 10.83 2.61
N ASP A 38 3.07 12.06 2.73
CA ASP A 38 3.54 13.24 1.99
C ASP A 38 4.82 13.85 2.58
N ARG A 39 5.43 13.16 3.52
CA ARG A 39 6.65 13.60 4.20
C ARG A 39 7.70 12.52 4.13
N TYR A 40 8.93 12.89 4.48
CA TYR A 40 9.99 11.90 4.59
C TYR A 40 9.65 10.90 5.70
N VAL A 41 9.69 9.62 5.34
CA VAL A 41 9.45 8.52 6.27
C VAL A 41 10.71 7.68 6.32
N LYS A 42 11.32 7.61 7.49
CA LYS A 42 12.55 6.86 7.69
C LYS A 42 12.30 5.35 7.64
N HIS A 43 11.21 4.91 8.25
CA HIS A 43 10.80 3.53 8.26
C HIS A 43 9.28 3.44 8.18
N PRO A 44 8.71 2.50 7.40
CA PRO A 44 7.25 2.37 7.27
C PRO A 44 6.52 2.18 8.60
N LEU A 45 7.15 1.53 9.59
CA LEU A 45 6.57 1.36 10.91
C LEU A 45 6.33 2.67 11.67
N ASP A 46 6.96 3.76 11.24
CA ASP A 46 6.72 5.08 11.84
C ASP A 46 5.33 5.62 11.48
N VAL A 47 4.68 5.06 10.46
CA VAL A 47 3.40 5.54 9.94
C VAL A 47 2.32 4.47 10.06
N VAL A 48 2.63 3.23 9.75
CA VAL A 48 1.65 2.12 9.72
C VAL A 48 2.16 0.94 10.53
N LYS A 49 1.22 0.13 11.01
CA LYS A 49 1.52 -1.08 11.76
C LYS A 49 0.76 -2.26 11.17
N VAL A 50 1.28 -3.45 11.36
CA VAL A 50 0.57 -4.68 10.98
C VAL A 50 -0.78 -4.73 11.68
N GLY A 51 -1.83 -4.96 10.92
CA GLY A 51 -3.19 -4.97 11.43
C GLY A 51 -3.93 -3.65 11.27
N ASP A 52 -3.25 -2.57 10.89
CA ASP A 52 -3.91 -1.29 10.64
C ASP A 52 -4.82 -1.40 9.42
N ILE A 53 -5.99 -0.75 9.52
CA ILE A 53 -6.89 -0.59 8.39
C ILE A 53 -6.61 0.77 7.77
N VAL A 54 -6.25 0.78 6.50
CA VAL A 54 -5.86 2.00 5.78
C VAL A 54 -6.68 2.16 4.51
N THR A 55 -6.87 3.40 4.09
CA THR A 55 -7.46 3.71 2.79
C THR A 55 -6.34 3.91 1.80
N VAL A 56 -6.36 3.17 0.70
CA VAL A 56 -5.31 3.20 -0.31
C VAL A 56 -5.89 3.51 -1.67
N LYS A 57 -5.07 4.06 -2.55
CA LYS A 57 -5.43 4.32 -3.94
C LYS A 57 -4.54 3.46 -4.83
N GLY A 58 -5.14 2.79 -5.79
CA GLY A 58 -4.42 2.01 -6.78
C GLY A 58 -3.61 2.92 -7.70
N VAL A 59 -2.31 2.71 -7.77
CA VAL A 59 -1.41 3.46 -8.65
C VAL A 59 -1.17 2.68 -9.92
N SER A 60 -0.86 1.39 -9.78
CA SER A 60 -0.59 0.54 -10.92
C SER A 60 -0.95 -0.90 -10.62
N VAL A 61 -1.21 -1.66 -11.66
CA VAL A 61 -1.44 -3.10 -11.57
C VAL A 61 -0.43 -3.76 -12.48
N ASP A 62 0.45 -4.57 -11.91
CA ASP A 62 1.44 -5.33 -12.68
C ASP A 62 0.97 -6.78 -12.76
N VAL A 63 0.35 -7.11 -13.87
CA VAL A 63 -0.21 -8.46 -14.10
C VAL A 63 0.90 -9.50 -14.20
N ALA A 64 2.02 -9.15 -14.80
CA ALA A 64 3.14 -10.08 -14.99
C ALA A 64 3.77 -10.49 -13.66
N LYS A 65 3.90 -9.55 -12.74
CA LYS A 65 4.46 -9.80 -11.40
C LYS A 65 3.40 -10.10 -10.35
N ARG A 66 2.13 -10.06 -10.73
CA ARG A 66 0.99 -10.23 -9.83
C ARG A 66 1.07 -9.29 -8.63
N ARG A 67 1.46 -8.04 -8.87
CA ARG A 67 1.61 -7.01 -7.84
C ARG A 67 0.74 -5.82 -8.15
N ILE A 68 0.26 -5.19 -7.09
CA ILE A 68 -0.55 -3.99 -7.20
C ILE A 68 0.21 -2.89 -6.46
N GLY A 69 0.49 -1.80 -7.15
CA GLY A 69 1.09 -0.62 -6.56
C GLY A 69 0.02 0.25 -5.92
N LEU A 70 0.19 0.59 -4.66
CA LEU A 70 -0.77 1.39 -3.90
C LEU A 70 -0.11 2.63 -3.34
N THR A 71 -0.93 3.64 -3.02
CA THR A 71 -0.46 4.86 -2.36
C THR A 71 -1.41 5.25 -1.23
N LEU A 72 -0.84 5.80 -0.17
CA LEU A 72 -1.59 6.45 0.91
C LEU A 72 -1.59 7.97 0.74
N ARG A 73 -0.84 8.49 -0.22
CA ARG A 73 -0.74 9.94 -0.45
C ARG A 73 -1.96 10.44 -1.20
N GLY A 74 -2.53 11.52 -0.73
CA GLY A 74 -3.66 12.15 -1.39
C GLY A 74 -4.99 11.41 -1.25
N VAL A 75 -5.09 10.51 -0.28
CA VAL A 75 -6.30 9.71 -0.06
C VAL A 75 -6.94 10.07 1.28
#